data_b2fd9baf221149f06581ded8582cee92
#
_entry.id   b2fd9baf221149f06581ded8582cee92
#
_cell.length_a   1.000
_cell.length_b   1.000
_cell.length_c   1.000
_cell.angle_alpha   90.00
_cell.angle_beta   90.00
_cell.angle_gamma   90.00
#
_symmetry.space_group_name_H-M   'P 1'
#
loop_
_entity.id
_entity.type
_entity.pdbx_description
1 polymer ?
#
loop_
_entity_poly.entity_id
_entity_poly.type
_entity_poly.pdbx_seq_one_letter_code
_entity_poly.pdbx_strand_id
1 'polypeptide(L)'
;MHYFVLASDYDGTLATDGQVHDETIAALERLKDSGRKLILVTGRELEDLLRVFPKVDLFDCIVAENGALLYWPSSREEKLLGERPPEEFVKILRDRNVNPLSVGRVIVATWHPNETTVIQAIQELGLELQVIFNKGAVMVLPSGVNKAAGLKAALDELKISPHNVVGVGDAENDHAFLNLCECSVAVANALPVVKERADFVTNNRRGAGVVELIDRLIASDLEELATQIKRHDILLGSQEDGSEVNIKPFGTSILLAGTSGGGKSTLAT
;
A
#
# COMPACT_ATOMS: atom_id res chain seq x y z
N MET A 1 -3.55 10.17 19.31
CA MET A 1 -3.63 9.73 17.90
C MET A 1 -2.30 9.04 17.58
N HIS A 2 -2.35 7.75 17.32
CA HIS A 2 -1.21 6.93 16.91
C HIS A 2 -1.16 6.81 15.38
N TYR A 3 -2.31 6.58 14.77
CA TYR A 3 -2.43 6.48 13.32
C TYR A 3 -2.77 7.83 12.67
N PHE A 4 -1.84 8.36 11.88
CA PHE A 4 -1.97 9.65 11.20
C PHE A 4 -2.43 9.51 9.74
N VAL A 5 -2.28 8.31 9.15
CA VAL A 5 -2.57 8.06 7.75
C VAL A 5 -3.41 6.81 7.59
N LEU A 6 -4.41 6.87 6.73
CA LEU A 6 -5.03 5.72 6.09
C LEU A 6 -4.52 5.62 4.64
N ALA A 7 -3.80 4.54 4.33
CA ALA A 7 -3.40 4.18 2.98
C ALA A 7 -4.36 3.12 2.43
N SER A 8 -5.10 3.43 1.38
CA SER A 8 -6.14 2.54 0.84
C SER A 8 -5.87 2.18 -0.61
N ASP A 9 -6.04 0.90 -0.94
CA ASP A 9 -6.23 0.49 -2.32
C ASP A 9 -7.58 0.99 -2.87
N TYR A 10 -7.72 1.01 -4.21
CA TYR A 10 -8.91 1.49 -4.90
C TYR A 10 -9.86 0.37 -5.30
N ASP A 11 -9.44 -0.50 -6.24
CA ASP A 11 -10.30 -1.47 -6.92
C ASP A 11 -10.61 -2.72 -6.09
N GLY A 12 -11.84 -2.83 -5.60
CA GLY A 12 -12.24 -3.92 -4.72
C GLY A 12 -12.06 -3.59 -3.24
N THR A 13 -11.45 -2.44 -2.93
CA THR A 13 -11.26 -1.91 -1.58
C THR A 13 -12.17 -0.69 -1.34
N LEU A 14 -11.90 0.47 -1.96
CA LEU A 14 -12.79 1.63 -1.92
C LEU A 14 -13.93 1.52 -2.92
N ALA A 15 -13.60 1.07 -4.13
CA ALA A 15 -14.51 1.07 -5.26
C ALA A 15 -15.21 -0.28 -5.48
N THR A 16 -16.44 -0.19 -5.94
CA THR A 16 -17.22 -1.29 -6.49
C THR A 16 -17.39 -1.02 -7.99
N ASP A 17 -16.86 -1.92 -8.82
CA ASP A 17 -16.91 -1.78 -10.28
C ASP A 17 -16.42 -0.41 -10.78
N GLY A 18 -15.35 0.08 -10.16
CA GLY A 18 -14.70 1.35 -10.47
C GLY A 18 -15.36 2.58 -9.85
N GLN A 19 -16.45 2.44 -9.09
CA GLN A 19 -17.17 3.56 -8.46
C GLN A 19 -17.10 3.50 -6.94
N VAL A 20 -16.88 4.65 -6.32
CA VAL A 20 -16.92 4.82 -4.86
C VAL A 20 -18.28 5.37 -4.46
N HIS A 21 -18.96 4.69 -3.54
CA HIS A 21 -20.30 5.09 -3.07
C HIS A 21 -20.23 6.31 -2.14
N ASP A 22 -21.31 7.08 -2.11
CA ASP A 22 -21.42 8.31 -1.31
C ASP A 22 -21.15 8.09 0.18
N GLU A 23 -21.58 6.97 0.76
CA GLU A 23 -21.30 6.61 2.15
C GLU A 23 -19.79 6.46 2.42
N THR A 24 -19.05 5.88 1.47
CA THR A 24 -17.58 5.73 1.56
C THR A 24 -16.92 7.10 1.43
N ILE A 25 -17.39 7.94 0.50
CA ILE A 25 -16.91 9.33 0.35
C ILE A 25 -17.12 10.11 1.66
N ALA A 26 -18.33 10.07 2.23
CA ALA A 26 -18.61 10.73 3.49
C ALA A 26 -17.74 10.22 4.66
N ALA A 27 -17.42 8.94 4.68
CA ALA A 27 -16.51 8.38 5.68
C ALA A 27 -15.07 8.91 5.51
N LEU A 28 -14.58 8.99 4.27
CA LEU A 28 -13.26 9.56 3.97
C LEU A 28 -13.20 11.06 4.38
N GLU A 29 -14.27 11.82 4.13
CA GLU A 29 -14.37 13.22 4.58
C GLU A 29 -14.30 13.30 6.12
N ARG A 30 -15.07 12.48 6.86
CA ARG A 30 -14.99 12.42 8.33
C ARG A 30 -13.60 12.07 8.84
N LEU A 31 -12.91 11.14 8.17
CA LEU A 31 -11.54 10.79 8.57
C LEU A 31 -10.58 11.97 8.40
N LYS A 32 -10.70 12.71 7.29
CA LYS A 32 -9.93 13.92 7.03
C LYS A 32 -10.21 15.01 8.07
N ASP A 33 -11.48 15.21 8.42
CA ASP A 33 -11.91 16.15 9.46
C ASP A 33 -11.35 15.80 10.85
N SER A 34 -11.05 14.51 11.10
CA SER A 34 -10.38 14.08 12.34
C SER A 34 -8.90 14.48 12.42
N GLY A 35 -8.36 15.12 11.38
CA GLY A 35 -6.95 15.53 11.26
C GLY A 35 -6.02 14.46 10.70
N ARG A 36 -6.55 13.32 10.23
CA ARG A 36 -5.79 12.27 9.58
C ARG A 36 -5.64 12.55 8.09
N LYS A 37 -4.57 11.99 7.50
CA LYS A 37 -4.28 12.06 6.07
C LYS A 37 -4.78 10.83 5.34
N LEU A 38 -5.06 11.00 4.06
CA LEU A 38 -5.49 9.95 3.16
C LEU A 38 -4.46 9.77 2.04
N ILE A 39 -3.99 8.54 1.84
CA ILE A 39 -3.16 8.16 0.70
C ILE A 39 -3.91 7.09 -0.10
N LEU A 40 -4.10 7.32 -1.39
CA LEU A 40 -4.61 6.30 -2.30
C LEU A 40 -3.45 5.53 -2.90
N VAL A 41 -3.53 4.18 -2.93
CA VAL A 41 -2.47 3.33 -3.48
C VAL A 41 -3.07 2.38 -4.50
N THR A 42 -2.94 2.71 -5.79
CA THR A 42 -3.65 2.01 -6.85
C THR A 42 -2.76 1.49 -7.98
N GLY A 43 -3.19 0.41 -8.63
CA GLY A 43 -2.58 -0.07 -9.88
C GLY A 43 -3.04 0.70 -11.12
N ARG A 44 -4.06 1.56 -10.99
CA ARG A 44 -4.60 2.33 -12.12
C ARG A 44 -3.60 3.37 -12.61
N GLU A 45 -3.65 3.63 -13.92
CA GLU A 45 -3.03 4.82 -14.51
C GLU A 45 -3.70 6.08 -13.98
N LEU A 46 -2.92 7.16 -13.81
CA LEU A 46 -3.43 8.38 -13.21
C LEU A 46 -4.61 8.97 -13.99
N GLU A 47 -4.53 9.04 -15.33
CA GLU A 47 -5.62 9.57 -16.15
C GLU A 47 -6.90 8.76 -16.04
N ASP A 48 -6.78 7.43 -15.96
CA ASP A 48 -7.94 6.56 -15.77
C ASP A 48 -8.57 6.80 -14.41
N LEU A 49 -7.76 6.90 -13.35
CA LEU A 49 -8.24 7.21 -12.01
C LEU A 49 -8.97 8.56 -11.95
N LEU A 50 -8.36 9.62 -12.51
CA LEU A 50 -8.95 10.97 -12.54
C LEU A 50 -10.29 11.01 -13.29
N ARG A 51 -10.46 10.15 -14.28
CA ARG A 51 -11.70 10.02 -15.06
C ARG A 51 -12.81 9.32 -14.26
N VAL A 52 -12.48 8.25 -13.52
CA VAL A 52 -13.50 7.43 -12.83
C VAL A 52 -13.80 7.90 -11.41
N PHE A 53 -12.90 8.65 -10.80
CA PHE A 53 -13.05 9.15 -9.43
C PHE A 53 -12.77 10.66 -9.34
N PRO A 54 -13.80 11.51 -9.52
CA PRO A 54 -13.63 12.97 -9.52
C PRO A 54 -13.31 13.57 -8.15
N LYS A 55 -13.44 12.80 -7.05
CA LYS A 55 -13.18 13.25 -5.67
C LYS A 55 -11.74 13.00 -5.21
N VAL A 56 -10.78 12.97 -6.14
CA VAL A 56 -9.36 12.74 -5.82
C VAL A 56 -8.77 13.76 -4.84
N ASP A 57 -9.35 14.96 -4.76
CA ASP A 57 -8.94 16.03 -3.83
C ASP A 57 -9.14 15.67 -2.34
N LEU A 58 -9.83 14.58 -2.05
CA LEU A 58 -9.87 14.01 -0.70
C LEU A 58 -8.51 13.48 -0.24
N PHE A 59 -7.68 13.06 -1.17
CA PHE A 59 -6.39 12.45 -0.86
C PHE A 59 -5.26 13.48 -0.79
N ASP A 60 -4.39 13.34 0.21
CA ASP A 60 -3.19 14.17 0.35
C ASP A 60 -2.14 13.78 -0.68
N CYS A 61 -2.07 12.50 -1.03
CA CYS A 61 -1.19 11.95 -2.06
C CYS A 61 -1.84 10.72 -2.70
N ILE A 62 -1.59 10.52 -3.97
CA ILE A 62 -1.99 9.33 -4.73
C ILE A 62 -0.73 8.63 -5.22
N VAL A 63 -0.62 7.35 -4.89
CA VAL A 63 0.39 6.43 -5.41
C VAL A 63 -0.28 5.65 -6.53
N ALA A 64 -0.04 6.07 -7.77
CA ALA A 64 -0.63 5.50 -8.97
C ALA A 64 0.34 4.53 -9.69
N GLU A 65 -0.15 3.88 -10.74
CA GLU A 65 0.63 2.98 -11.59
C GLU A 65 1.38 1.92 -10.79
N ASN A 66 0.69 1.32 -9.82
CA ASN A 66 1.22 0.28 -8.94
C ASN A 66 2.50 0.70 -8.19
N GLY A 67 2.62 1.98 -7.83
CA GLY A 67 3.75 2.51 -7.09
C GLY A 67 4.76 3.31 -7.91
N ALA A 68 4.54 3.47 -9.20
CA ALA A 68 5.49 4.11 -10.11
C ALA A 68 5.35 5.63 -10.18
N LEU A 69 4.24 6.19 -9.70
CA LEU A 69 3.91 7.61 -9.82
C LEU A 69 3.31 8.12 -8.50
N LEU A 70 3.84 9.22 -8.00
CA LEU A 70 3.18 10.05 -6.97
C LEU A 70 2.46 11.21 -7.63
N TYR A 71 1.25 11.49 -7.14
CA TYR A 71 0.45 12.64 -7.56
C TYR A 71 -0.13 13.34 -6.33
N TRP A 72 0.00 14.66 -6.30
CA TRP A 72 -0.57 15.52 -5.26
C TRP A 72 -1.77 16.28 -5.83
N PRO A 73 -3.01 15.91 -5.48
CA PRO A 73 -4.20 16.57 -6.05
C PRO A 73 -4.25 18.07 -5.78
N SER A 74 -3.76 18.54 -4.64
CA SER A 74 -3.78 19.95 -4.26
C SER A 74 -2.93 20.86 -5.13
N SER A 75 -1.74 20.38 -5.56
CA SER A 75 -0.82 21.12 -6.44
C SER A 75 -0.86 20.63 -7.90
N ARG A 76 -1.45 19.45 -8.14
CA ARG A 76 -1.42 18.73 -9.43
C ARG A 76 -0.01 18.35 -9.87
N GLU A 77 0.91 18.27 -8.93
CA GLU A 77 2.28 17.85 -9.20
C GLU A 77 2.36 16.33 -9.35
N GLU A 78 3.22 15.88 -10.25
CA GLU A 78 3.53 14.47 -10.50
C GLU A 78 5.02 14.23 -10.20
N LYS A 79 5.34 13.08 -9.59
CA LYS A 79 6.72 12.61 -9.40
C LYS A 79 6.81 11.16 -9.84
N LEU A 80 7.57 10.91 -10.90
CA LEU A 80 7.86 9.56 -11.35
C LEU A 80 8.87 8.89 -10.41
N LEU A 81 8.62 7.63 -10.07
CA LEU A 81 9.49 6.80 -9.24
C LEU A 81 10.26 5.74 -10.03
N GLY A 82 10.17 5.78 -11.34
CA GLY A 82 10.88 4.92 -12.27
C GLY A 82 10.79 5.42 -13.70
N GLU A 83 11.58 4.83 -14.56
CA GLU A 83 11.55 5.11 -15.99
C GLU A 83 10.62 4.14 -16.70
N ARG A 84 9.84 4.62 -17.67
CA ARG A 84 8.99 3.78 -18.49
C ARG A 84 9.83 2.77 -19.29
N PRO A 85 9.34 1.54 -19.50
CA PRO A 85 9.95 0.62 -20.45
C PRO A 85 10.20 1.27 -21.81
N PRO A 86 11.28 0.89 -22.52
CA PRO A 86 11.64 1.51 -23.79
C PRO A 86 10.50 1.42 -24.82
N GLU A 87 10.41 2.40 -25.71
CA GLU A 87 9.40 2.41 -26.80
C GLU A 87 9.50 1.16 -27.69
N GLU A 88 10.69 0.59 -27.85
CA GLU A 88 10.90 -0.65 -28.57
C GLU A 88 10.14 -1.83 -27.95
N PHE A 89 10.09 -1.90 -26.61
CA PHE A 89 9.30 -2.90 -25.91
C PHE A 89 7.82 -2.76 -26.23
N VAL A 90 7.29 -1.54 -26.14
CA VAL A 90 5.88 -1.26 -26.47
C VAL A 90 5.57 -1.58 -27.93
N LYS A 91 6.51 -1.27 -28.85
CA LYS A 91 6.39 -1.58 -30.26
C LYS A 91 6.31 -3.09 -30.51
N ILE A 92 7.20 -3.88 -29.91
CA ILE A 92 7.18 -5.34 -30.02
C ILE A 92 5.84 -5.92 -29.56
N LEU A 93 5.28 -5.43 -28.45
CA LEU A 93 3.98 -5.89 -27.96
C LEU A 93 2.85 -5.56 -28.95
N ARG A 94 2.87 -4.37 -29.56
CA ARG A 94 1.91 -3.98 -30.61
C ARG A 94 2.06 -4.84 -31.86
N ASP A 95 3.27 -5.08 -32.33
CA ASP A 95 3.57 -5.88 -33.51
C ASP A 95 3.13 -7.36 -33.32
N ARG A 96 3.11 -7.83 -32.07
CA ARG A 96 2.59 -9.16 -31.67
C ARG A 96 1.10 -9.17 -31.36
N ASN A 97 0.38 -8.09 -31.65
CA ASN A 97 -1.06 -7.96 -31.42
C ASN A 97 -1.49 -8.15 -29.95
N VAL A 98 -0.64 -7.78 -28.98
CA VAL A 98 -1.03 -7.76 -27.57
C VAL A 98 -2.19 -6.77 -27.38
N ASN A 99 -3.35 -7.27 -26.98
CA ASN A 99 -4.56 -6.48 -26.82
C ASN A 99 -5.44 -7.05 -25.66
N PRO A 100 -5.95 -6.18 -24.74
CA PRO A 100 -5.67 -4.74 -24.68
C PRO A 100 -4.23 -4.45 -24.24
N LEU A 101 -3.68 -3.33 -24.68
CA LEU A 101 -2.38 -2.82 -24.26
C LEU A 101 -2.54 -1.37 -23.80
N SER A 102 -2.21 -1.10 -22.55
CA SER A 102 -2.21 0.22 -21.95
C SER A 102 -0.79 0.67 -21.64
N VAL A 103 -0.51 1.96 -21.83
CA VAL A 103 0.82 2.54 -21.64
C VAL A 103 0.67 3.82 -20.85
N GLY A 104 0.98 3.72 -19.55
CA GLY A 104 0.97 4.84 -18.63
C GLY A 104 2.24 5.71 -18.69
N ARG A 105 2.48 6.47 -17.63
CA ARG A 105 3.72 7.27 -17.47
C ARG A 105 4.93 6.36 -17.33
N VAL A 106 4.79 5.30 -16.52
CA VAL A 106 5.84 4.32 -16.21
C VAL A 106 5.36 2.90 -16.51
N ILE A 107 4.11 2.56 -16.15
CA ILE A 107 3.55 1.22 -16.32
C ILE A 107 3.23 0.92 -17.79
N VAL A 108 3.48 -0.34 -18.20
CA VAL A 108 2.88 -0.93 -19.39
C VAL A 108 2.03 -2.10 -18.95
N ALA A 109 0.75 -2.11 -19.29
CA ALA A 109 -0.19 -3.11 -18.78
C ALA A 109 -0.96 -3.79 -19.91
N THR A 110 -1.26 -5.06 -19.70
CA THR A 110 -2.14 -5.86 -20.54
C THR A 110 -2.93 -6.83 -19.66
N TRP A 111 -3.64 -7.76 -20.27
CA TRP A 111 -4.43 -8.77 -19.61
C TRP A 111 -4.04 -10.18 -20.05
N HIS A 112 -4.34 -11.15 -19.21
CA HIS A 112 -4.29 -12.55 -19.57
C HIS A 112 -5.07 -12.79 -20.90
N PRO A 113 -4.56 -13.61 -21.87
CA PRO A 113 -3.41 -14.52 -21.77
C PRO A 113 -2.11 -13.98 -22.41
N ASN A 114 -1.81 -12.69 -22.32
CA ASN A 114 -0.65 -12.08 -23.00
C ASN A 114 0.69 -12.19 -22.22
N GLU A 115 0.70 -12.78 -21.03
CA GLU A 115 1.87 -12.84 -20.14
C GLU A 115 3.10 -13.47 -20.78
N THR A 116 2.91 -14.56 -21.54
CA THR A 116 4.02 -15.24 -22.23
C THR A 116 4.67 -14.33 -23.26
N THR A 117 3.86 -13.59 -24.04
CA THR A 117 4.34 -12.64 -25.03
C THR A 117 5.11 -11.49 -24.40
N VAL A 118 4.62 -11.00 -23.27
CA VAL A 118 5.28 -9.94 -22.47
C VAL A 118 6.64 -10.41 -21.97
N ILE A 119 6.72 -11.60 -21.36
CA ILE A 119 7.97 -12.16 -20.84
C ILE A 119 8.99 -12.38 -21.96
N GLN A 120 8.56 -12.92 -23.10
CA GLN A 120 9.43 -13.11 -24.25
C GLN A 120 10.01 -11.80 -24.77
N ALA A 121 9.20 -10.74 -24.85
CA ALA A 121 9.67 -9.41 -25.28
C ALA A 121 10.69 -8.82 -24.31
N ILE A 122 10.51 -9.00 -23.00
CA ILE A 122 11.48 -8.59 -21.97
C ILE A 122 12.81 -9.32 -22.18
N GLN A 123 12.76 -10.65 -22.38
CA GLN A 123 13.95 -11.48 -22.58
C GLN A 123 14.71 -11.14 -23.86
N GLU A 124 13.99 -10.97 -24.97
CA GLU A 124 14.59 -10.63 -26.28
C GLU A 124 15.32 -9.30 -26.27
N LEU A 125 14.78 -8.32 -25.53
CA LEU A 125 15.41 -7.01 -25.40
C LEU A 125 16.45 -6.95 -24.26
N GLY A 126 16.60 -8.01 -23.46
CA GLY A 126 17.50 -8.04 -22.32
C GLY A 126 17.15 -7.00 -21.25
N LEU A 127 15.87 -6.70 -21.06
CA LEU A 127 15.41 -5.67 -20.11
C LEU A 127 15.31 -6.21 -18.67
N GLU A 128 15.66 -5.37 -17.70
CA GLU A 128 15.50 -5.64 -16.27
C GLU A 128 14.13 -5.08 -15.80
N LEU A 129 13.05 -5.73 -16.21
CA LEU A 129 11.70 -5.37 -15.84
C LEU A 129 11.06 -6.46 -14.99
N GLN A 130 10.15 -6.08 -14.11
CA GLN A 130 9.32 -7.02 -13.36
C GLN A 130 7.91 -7.09 -13.94
N VAL A 131 7.30 -8.27 -13.82
CA VAL A 131 5.92 -8.50 -14.19
C VAL A 131 5.12 -8.77 -12.92
N ILE A 132 4.07 -7.98 -12.68
CA ILE A 132 3.18 -8.10 -11.54
C ILE A 132 1.80 -8.52 -12.03
N PHE A 133 1.24 -9.54 -11.39
CA PHE A 133 -0.10 -10.02 -11.69
C PHE A 133 -1.09 -9.48 -10.66
N ASN A 134 -2.27 -9.09 -11.13
CA ASN A 134 -3.37 -8.70 -10.27
C ASN A 134 -4.71 -9.00 -10.96
N LYS A 135 -5.47 -9.97 -10.45
CA LYS A 135 -6.82 -10.33 -10.95
C LYS A 135 -6.90 -10.49 -12.49
N GLY A 136 -5.85 -11.06 -13.09
CA GLY A 136 -5.75 -11.26 -14.54
C GLY A 136 -5.07 -10.09 -15.30
N ALA A 137 -4.82 -8.96 -14.69
CA ALA A 137 -3.96 -7.93 -15.25
C ALA A 137 -2.50 -8.36 -15.21
N VAL A 138 -1.75 -8.00 -16.24
CA VAL A 138 -0.31 -8.24 -16.41
C VAL A 138 0.37 -6.87 -16.51
N MET A 139 1.02 -6.46 -15.44
CA MET A 139 1.63 -5.14 -15.29
C MET A 139 3.14 -5.24 -15.38
N VAL A 140 3.76 -4.47 -16.26
CA VAL A 140 5.21 -4.40 -16.47
C VAL A 140 5.73 -3.08 -15.93
N LEU A 141 6.72 -3.17 -15.05
CA LEU A 141 7.27 -2.05 -14.31
C LEU A 141 8.81 -2.21 -14.18
N PRO A 142 9.55 -1.13 -13.96
CA PRO A 142 10.95 -1.23 -13.56
C PRO A 142 11.12 -2.07 -12.29
N SER A 143 12.26 -2.75 -12.17
CA SER A 143 12.58 -3.55 -10.99
C SER A 143 12.55 -2.70 -9.72
N GLY A 144 11.95 -3.24 -8.65
CA GLY A 144 11.82 -2.56 -7.36
C GLY A 144 10.65 -1.59 -7.25
N VAL A 145 9.93 -1.28 -8.33
CA VAL A 145 8.72 -0.43 -8.32
C VAL A 145 7.51 -1.28 -8.00
N ASN A 146 6.87 -1.02 -6.86
CA ASN A 146 5.64 -1.67 -6.43
C ASN A 146 4.87 -0.75 -5.47
N LYS A 147 3.65 -1.13 -5.09
CA LYS A 147 2.81 -0.34 -4.17
C LYS A 147 3.51 0.04 -2.86
N ALA A 148 4.36 -0.83 -2.31
CA ALA A 148 5.09 -0.55 -1.08
C ALA A 148 6.19 0.51 -1.29
N ALA A 149 6.97 0.41 -2.37
CA ALA A 149 7.98 1.40 -2.69
C ALA A 149 7.35 2.78 -2.95
N GLY A 150 6.22 2.80 -3.64
CA GLY A 150 5.44 4.03 -3.88
C GLY A 150 4.88 4.63 -2.60
N LEU A 151 4.25 3.82 -1.73
CA LEU A 151 3.75 4.28 -0.43
C LEU A 151 4.89 4.81 0.44
N LYS A 152 6.03 4.09 0.49
CA LYS A 152 7.19 4.56 1.25
C LYS A 152 7.66 5.92 0.76
N ALA A 153 7.79 6.12 -0.55
CA ALA A 153 8.18 7.41 -1.11
C ALA A 153 7.17 8.52 -0.77
N ALA A 154 5.85 8.25 -0.81
CA ALA A 154 4.82 9.19 -0.39
C ALA A 154 4.93 9.56 1.10
N LEU A 155 5.18 8.58 1.97
CA LEU A 155 5.37 8.79 3.41
C LEU A 155 6.65 9.59 3.71
N ASP A 156 7.74 9.33 3.00
CA ASP A 156 8.99 10.08 3.14
C ASP A 156 8.79 11.57 2.78
N GLU A 157 8.04 11.87 1.69
CA GLU A 157 7.66 13.26 1.33
C GLU A 157 6.77 13.93 2.39
N LEU A 158 5.85 13.18 2.98
CA LEU A 158 4.98 13.67 4.06
C LEU A 158 5.67 13.71 5.43
N LYS A 159 6.89 13.16 5.55
CA LYS A 159 7.65 12.98 6.80
C LYS A 159 6.88 12.20 7.85
N ILE A 160 6.21 11.15 7.44
CA ILE A 160 5.41 10.27 8.30
C ILE A 160 6.05 8.88 8.34
N SER A 161 6.17 8.33 9.54
CA SER A 161 6.65 6.96 9.71
C SER A 161 5.59 5.95 9.27
N PRO A 162 5.97 4.83 8.62
CA PRO A 162 5.06 3.70 8.36
C PRO A 162 4.33 3.18 9.61
N HIS A 163 4.91 3.38 10.80
CA HIS A 163 4.31 3.02 12.09
C HIS A 163 3.10 3.89 12.50
N ASN A 164 2.84 4.95 11.76
CA ASN A 164 1.66 5.79 11.95
C ASN A 164 0.62 5.58 10.82
N VAL A 165 0.73 4.48 10.09
CA VAL A 165 -0.09 4.19 8.92
C VAL A 165 -0.93 2.94 9.13
N VAL A 166 -2.22 3.04 8.81
CA VAL A 166 -3.09 1.89 8.59
C VAL A 166 -3.21 1.67 7.09
N GLY A 167 -2.93 0.46 6.65
CA GLY A 167 -3.12 0.05 5.25
C GLY A 167 -4.38 -0.79 5.09
N VAL A 168 -5.16 -0.58 4.02
CA VAL A 168 -6.32 -1.41 3.69
C VAL A 168 -6.31 -1.82 2.23
N GLY A 169 -6.54 -3.11 1.95
CA GLY A 169 -6.48 -3.69 0.62
C GLY A 169 -7.23 -5.00 0.47
N ASP A 170 -7.22 -5.59 -0.74
CA ASP A 170 -7.96 -6.80 -1.05
C ASP A 170 -7.24 -7.81 -1.96
N ALA A 171 -6.14 -7.45 -2.62
CA ALA A 171 -5.54 -8.21 -3.71
C ALA A 171 -4.05 -8.54 -3.52
N GLU A 172 -3.48 -9.33 -4.44
CA GLU A 172 -2.10 -9.83 -4.36
C GLU A 172 -1.07 -8.70 -4.33
N ASN A 173 -1.27 -7.66 -5.14
CA ASN A 173 -0.35 -6.53 -5.24
C ASN A 173 -0.42 -5.57 -4.04
N ASP A 174 -1.39 -5.79 -3.10
CA ASP A 174 -1.50 -5.00 -1.87
C ASP A 174 -0.58 -5.52 -0.77
N HIS A 175 -0.19 -6.76 -0.84
CA HIS A 175 0.54 -7.48 0.19
C HIS A 175 1.77 -6.72 0.70
N ALA A 176 2.56 -6.20 -0.25
CA ALA A 176 3.81 -5.51 0.07
C ALA A 176 3.55 -4.19 0.83
N PHE A 177 2.56 -3.37 0.40
CA PHE A 177 2.29 -2.11 1.09
C PHE A 177 1.54 -2.31 2.41
N LEU A 178 0.67 -3.32 2.52
CA LEU A 178 0.04 -3.70 3.78
C LEU A 178 1.08 -4.11 4.83
N ASN A 179 2.11 -4.87 4.42
CA ASN A 179 3.22 -5.24 5.29
C ASN A 179 4.10 -4.05 5.72
N LEU A 180 4.15 -2.98 4.94
CA LEU A 180 4.89 -1.76 5.30
C LEU A 180 4.17 -0.98 6.41
N CYS A 181 2.83 -1.03 6.46
CA CYS A 181 2.04 -0.30 7.42
C CYS A 181 2.11 -0.94 8.82
N GLU A 182 1.97 -0.14 9.88
CA GLU A 182 1.88 -0.64 11.26
C GLU A 182 0.69 -1.57 11.44
N CYS A 183 -0.48 -1.16 10.95
CA CYS A 183 -1.69 -1.99 10.95
C CYS A 183 -2.12 -2.29 9.53
N SER A 184 -2.25 -3.56 9.22
CA SER A 184 -2.75 -4.05 7.93
C SER A 184 -4.18 -4.54 8.05
N VAL A 185 -5.03 -4.08 7.15
CA VAL A 185 -6.46 -4.42 7.13
C VAL A 185 -6.84 -5.03 5.79
N ALA A 186 -7.56 -6.13 5.83
CA ALA A 186 -8.19 -6.73 4.66
C ALA A 186 -9.70 -6.48 4.70
N VAL A 187 -10.28 -6.04 3.59
CA VAL A 187 -11.75 -5.99 3.47
C VAL A 187 -12.33 -7.40 3.33
N ALA A 188 -13.61 -7.60 3.70
CA ALA A 188 -14.26 -8.93 3.75
C ALA A 188 -14.24 -9.68 2.39
N ASN A 189 -14.11 -9.00 1.27
CA ASN A 189 -13.95 -9.62 -0.06
C ASN A 189 -12.50 -9.86 -0.47
N ALA A 190 -11.53 -9.52 0.36
CA ALA A 190 -10.12 -9.73 0.04
C ALA A 190 -9.82 -11.21 -0.19
N LEU A 191 -8.77 -11.47 -0.95
CA LEU A 191 -8.27 -12.81 -1.20
C LEU A 191 -7.91 -13.52 0.11
N PRO A 192 -8.09 -14.85 0.21
CA PRO A 192 -7.76 -15.60 1.43
C PRO A 192 -6.36 -15.31 1.94
N VAL A 193 -5.36 -15.30 1.07
CA VAL A 193 -3.96 -15.03 1.42
C VAL A 193 -3.73 -13.63 2.01
N VAL A 194 -4.52 -12.64 1.60
CA VAL A 194 -4.45 -11.28 2.16
C VAL A 194 -5.08 -11.25 3.56
N LYS A 195 -6.24 -11.91 3.72
CA LYS A 195 -6.93 -12.01 5.03
C LYS A 195 -6.10 -12.74 6.08
N GLU A 196 -5.42 -13.83 5.69
CA GLU A 196 -4.58 -14.63 6.61
C GLU A 196 -3.40 -13.84 7.18
N ARG A 197 -2.95 -12.81 6.46
CA ARG A 197 -1.77 -11.98 6.84
C ARG A 197 -2.14 -10.63 7.40
N ALA A 198 -3.39 -10.20 7.26
CA ALA A 198 -3.86 -8.94 7.81
C ALA A 198 -4.03 -9.02 9.33
N ASP A 199 -3.73 -7.92 10.02
CA ASP A 199 -3.94 -7.80 11.46
C ASP A 199 -5.42 -7.73 11.81
N PHE A 200 -6.24 -7.22 10.87
CA PHE A 200 -7.68 -7.13 11.01
C PHE A 200 -8.38 -7.39 9.68
N VAL A 201 -9.52 -8.09 9.72
CA VAL A 201 -10.41 -8.30 8.57
C VAL A 201 -11.74 -7.65 8.87
N THR A 202 -12.20 -6.72 8.02
CA THR A 202 -13.51 -6.06 8.19
C THR A 202 -14.66 -7.05 8.01
N ASN A 203 -15.80 -6.81 8.67
CA ASN A 203 -17.02 -7.59 8.47
C ASN A 203 -17.68 -7.30 7.13
N ASN A 204 -17.52 -6.08 6.64
CA ASN A 204 -18.12 -5.59 5.41
C ASN A 204 -17.14 -5.63 4.25
N ARG A 205 -17.69 -5.66 3.04
CA ARG A 205 -16.93 -5.74 1.79
C ARG A 205 -16.65 -4.35 1.24
N ARG A 206 -15.53 -4.19 0.51
CA ARG A 206 -15.22 -3.01 -0.29
C ARG A 206 -15.38 -1.71 0.51
N GLY A 207 -15.94 -0.66 -0.09
CA GLY A 207 -16.15 0.64 0.56
C GLY A 207 -16.86 0.57 1.91
N ALA A 208 -17.83 -0.31 2.09
CA ALA A 208 -18.50 -0.52 3.38
C ALA A 208 -17.53 -1.08 4.45
N GLY A 209 -16.56 -1.91 4.05
CA GLY A 209 -15.49 -2.36 4.94
C GLY A 209 -14.53 -1.23 5.32
N VAL A 210 -14.26 -0.33 4.38
CA VAL A 210 -13.45 0.87 4.67
C VAL A 210 -14.20 1.84 5.58
N VAL A 211 -15.52 2.00 5.43
CA VAL A 211 -16.36 2.78 6.36
C VAL A 211 -16.25 2.21 7.77
N GLU A 212 -16.41 0.88 7.94
CA GLU A 212 -16.23 0.20 9.22
C GLU A 212 -14.86 0.49 9.85
N LEU A 213 -13.79 0.44 9.06
CA LEU A 213 -12.43 0.75 9.52
C LEU A 213 -12.29 2.21 9.95
N ILE A 214 -12.82 3.13 9.16
CA ILE A 214 -12.77 4.58 9.46
C ILE A 214 -13.50 4.89 10.76
N ASP A 215 -14.68 4.30 10.98
CA ASP A 215 -15.46 4.52 12.19
C ASP A 215 -14.68 4.03 13.44
N ARG A 216 -13.99 2.90 13.37
CA ARG A 216 -13.10 2.42 14.44
C ARG A 216 -11.89 3.33 14.64
N LEU A 217 -11.24 3.78 13.56
CA LEU A 217 -10.11 4.71 13.64
C LEU A 217 -10.49 6.02 14.33
N ILE A 218 -11.66 6.57 14.03
CA ILE A 218 -12.14 7.80 14.66
C ILE A 218 -12.52 7.56 16.12
N ALA A 219 -13.16 6.44 16.43
CA ALA A 219 -13.68 6.16 17.76
C ALA A 219 -12.60 5.79 18.77
N SER A 220 -11.63 4.94 18.40
CA SER A 220 -10.66 4.34 19.34
C SER A 220 -9.21 4.38 18.86
N ASP A 221 -8.93 4.92 17.66
CA ASP A 221 -7.60 4.85 17.04
C ASP A 221 -7.06 3.40 16.95
N LEU A 222 -7.98 2.41 16.82
CA LEU A 222 -7.72 0.96 16.81
C LEU A 222 -7.01 0.44 18.07
N GLU A 223 -7.20 1.08 19.23
CA GLU A 223 -6.53 0.74 20.48
C GLU A 223 -6.76 -0.73 20.86
N GLU A 224 -7.91 -1.29 20.50
CA GLU A 224 -8.27 -2.70 20.72
C GLU A 224 -7.37 -3.69 19.97
N LEU A 225 -6.73 -3.26 18.85
CA LEU A 225 -5.80 -4.08 18.07
C LEU A 225 -4.35 -3.93 18.56
N ALA A 226 -4.04 -2.95 19.40
CA ALA A 226 -2.68 -2.61 19.80
C ALA A 226 -1.90 -3.76 20.43
N THR A 227 -2.60 -4.69 21.11
CA THR A 227 -1.97 -5.87 21.74
C THR A 227 -1.75 -7.03 20.76
N GLN A 228 -2.45 -7.03 19.63
CA GLN A 228 -2.37 -8.08 18.61
C GLN A 228 -1.31 -7.79 17.56
N ILE A 229 -1.07 -6.50 17.28
CA ILE A 229 -0.08 -6.04 16.31
C ILE A 229 1.31 -6.15 16.91
N LYS A 230 2.05 -7.18 16.50
CA LYS A 230 3.42 -7.48 16.95
C LYS A 230 4.47 -7.36 15.84
N ARG A 231 4.05 -6.98 14.64
CA ARG A 231 4.86 -7.02 13.43
C ARG A 231 6.18 -6.27 13.53
N HIS A 232 6.18 -5.19 14.29
CA HIS A 232 7.33 -4.31 14.46
C HIS A 232 7.91 -4.35 15.88
N ASP A 233 7.47 -5.31 16.71
CA ASP A 233 8.03 -5.50 18.05
C ASP A 233 9.51 -5.91 17.93
N ILE A 234 10.34 -5.34 18.79
CA ILE A 234 11.76 -5.67 18.87
C ILE A 234 11.94 -6.75 19.93
N LEU A 235 12.45 -7.91 19.53
CA LEU A 235 12.81 -8.97 20.46
C LEU A 235 14.06 -8.56 21.25
N LEU A 236 13.92 -8.38 22.56
CA LEU A 236 15.04 -8.09 23.48
C LEU A 236 15.74 -9.36 23.98
N GLY A 237 15.02 -10.47 24.05
CA GLY A 237 15.53 -11.73 24.58
C GLY A 237 14.40 -12.64 25.05
N SER A 238 14.77 -13.70 25.76
CA SER A 238 13.81 -14.64 26.33
C SER A 238 13.96 -14.73 27.85
N GLN A 239 12.86 -14.96 28.56
CA GLN A 239 12.85 -15.25 29.98
C GLN A 239 13.35 -16.68 30.26
N GLU A 240 13.55 -17.03 31.52
CA GLU A 240 13.98 -18.38 31.92
C GLU A 240 12.98 -19.49 31.52
N ASP A 241 11.71 -19.14 31.39
CA ASP A 241 10.63 -20.04 30.96
C ASP A 241 10.51 -20.19 29.43
N GLY A 242 11.40 -19.51 28.67
CA GLY A 242 11.43 -19.49 27.21
C GLY A 242 10.46 -18.48 26.57
N SER A 243 9.70 -17.72 27.35
CA SER A 243 8.84 -16.66 26.79
C SER A 243 9.66 -15.49 26.28
N GLU A 244 9.26 -14.95 25.11
CA GLU A 244 9.93 -13.82 24.49
C GLU A 244 9.63 -12.50 25.21
N VAL A 245 10.66 -11.66 25.36
CA VAL A 245 10.53 -10.29 25.84
C VAL A 245 10.61 -9.36 24.64
N ASN A 246 9.45 -8.85 24.23
CA ASN A 246 9.33 -7.94 23.12
C ASN A 246 8.99 -6.53 23.61
N ILE A 247 9.50 -5.52 22.90
CA ILE A 247 9.16 -4.11 23.15
C ILE A 247 8.61 -3.49 21.87
N LYS A 248 7.64 -2.59 22.05
CA LYS A 248 7.17 -1.74 20.95
C LYS A 248 8.18 -0.60 20.75
N PRO A 249 8.75 -0.43 19.52
CA PRO A 249 9.79 0.58 19.30
C PRO A 249 9.25 2.01 19.30
N PHE A 250 7.92 2.19 19.20
CA PHE A 250 7.30 3.49 19.04
C PHE A 250 6.36 3.84 20.19
N GLY A 251 6.38 5.13 20.59
CA GLY A 251 5.56 5.63 21.69
C GLY A 251 6.02 5.18 23.07
N THR A 252 7.17 4.50 23.15
CA THR A 252 7.72 3.95 24.41
C THR A 252 9.06 4.63 24.71
N SER A 253 9.20 5.15 25.93
CA SER A 253 10.50 5.59 26.46
C SER A 253 11.08 4.49 27.33
N ILE A 254 12.27 4.00 26.99
CA ILE A 254 12.90 2.88 27.68
C ILE A 254 14.08 3.39 28.50
N LEU A 255 14.08 3.15 29.80
CA LEU A 255 15.20 3.42 30.68
C LEU A 255 15.97 2.11 30.96
N LEU A 256 17.21 2.03 30.45
CA LEU A 256 18.13 0.94 30.77
C LEU A 256 18.91 1.26 32.03
N ALA A 257 18.61 0.57 33.12
CA ALA A 257 19.31 0.71 34.39
C ALA A 257 20.08 -0.58 34.74
N GLY A 258 21.24 -0.43 35.36
CA GLY A 258 22.07 -1.57 35.78
C GLY A 258 23.48 -1.15 36.15
N THR A 259 24.25 -2.06 36.75
CA THR A 259 25.65 -1.83 37.13
C THR A 259 26.56 -1.55 35.98
N SER A 260 27.73 -0.94 36.21
CA SER A 260 28.77 -0.77 35.19
C SER A 260 29.24 -2.16 34.70
N GLY A 261 29.41 -2.31 33.39
CA GLY A 261 29.76 -3.58 32.76
C GLY A 261 28.60 -4.57 32.54
N GLY A 262 27.37 -4.22 32.92
CA GLY A 262 26.18 -5.06 32.76
C GLY A 262 25.56 -5.12 31.35
N GLY A 263 26.31 -4.74 30.31
CA GLY A 263 25.85 -4.90 28.90
C GLY A 263 24.84 -3.86 28.42
N LYS A 264 24.54 -2.79 29.19
CA LYS A 264 23.56 -1.74 28.80
C LYS A 264 23.85 -1.11 27.44
N SER A 265 25.11 -0.77 27.19
CA SER A 265 25.51 -0.14 25.92
C SER A 265 25.40 -1.13 24.74
N THR A 266 25.64 -2.43 24.97
CA THR A 266 25.50 -3.47 23.95
C THR A 266 24.03 -3.72 23.57
N LEU A 267 23.10 -3.54 24.53
CA LEU A 267 21.67 -3.67 24.27
C LEU A 267 21.09 -2.43 23.58
N ALA A 268 21.72 -1.27 23.74
CA ALA A 268 21.22 0.02 23.20
C ALA A 268 21.76 0.35 21.79
N THR A 269 22.67 -0.46 21.27
CA THR A 269 23.25 -0.33 19.92
C THR A 269 22.65 -1.35 18.96
#